data_ed30b3b241d123f24c01d2bb6281f668
#
_entry.id   ed30b3b241d123f24c01d2bb6281f668
#
_cell.length_a   1.000
_cell.length_b   1.000
_cell.length_c   1.000
_cell.angle_alpha   90.00
_cell.angle_beta   90.00
_cell.angle_gamma   90.00
#
_symmetry.space_group_name_H-M   'P 1'
#
loop_
_entity.id
_entity.type
_entity.pdbx_description
1 polymer ?
#
loop_
_entity_poly.entity_id
_entity_poly.type
_entity_poly.pdbx_seq_one_letter_code
_entity_poly.pdbx_strand_id
1 'polypeptide(L)'
;EFYGSTQITASAVTQLDTPLEKVTPLKVDQLPDGTEAREPFEHMLIQPGEHTVTNNYALNQYGEIGLAPGKEAFRQPSDIFSPSTDPNSDIQKLTKDNADKLVTLDDGRTRDYLKTDQNTPLPYIAQDDAQTIKSLRTTDTVSFQHPVIVGFSHEQWRFQPTTPVTGNTAGADLPISWE
;
A
#
# COMPACT_ATOMS: atom_id res chain seq x y z
N GLU A 1 7.88 -16.56 -11.12
CA GLU A 1 7.84 -15.41 -10.20
C GLU A 1 8.59 -14.23 -10.80
N PHE A 2 8.13 -13.02 -10.50
CA PHE A 2 8.78 -11.78 -10.91
C PHE A 2 8.89 -10.87 -9.68
N TYR A 3 10.11 -10.60 -9.23
CA TYR A 3 10.39 -9.89 -7.97
C TYR A 3 9.64 -10.47 -6.75
N GLY A 4 9.50 -11.80 -6.70
CA GLY A 4 8.78 -12.52 -5.64
C GLY A 4 7.29 -12.68 -5.85
N SER A 5 6.69 -11.97 -6.82
CA SER A 5 5.25 -12.08 -7.13
C SER A 5 4.94 -13.33 -7.94
N THR A 6 3.90 -14.05 -7.56
CA THR A 6 3.36 -15.19 -8.33
C THR A 6 2.77 -14.71 -9.64
N GLN A 7 3.11 -15.37 -10.75
CA GLN A 7 2.66 -14.99 -12.08
C GLN A 7 2.15 -16.18 -12.88
N ILE A 8 1.12 -15.92 -13.70
CA ILE A 8 0.60 -16.87 -14.70
C ILE A 8 1.17 -16.45 -16.07
N THR A 9 1.85 -17.39 -16.73
CA THR A 9 2.26 -17.22 -18.13
C THR A 9 1.19 -17.82 -19.04
N ALA A 10 0.48 -16.97 -19.77
CA ALA A 10 -0.55 -17.39 -20.72
C ALA A 10 0.01 -17.40 -22.16
N SER A 11 -0.23 -18.48 -22.91
CA SER A 11 0.07 -18.55 -24.34
C SER A 11 -0.99 -17.88 -25.21
N ALA A 12 -2.22 -17.76 -24.68
CA ALA A 12 -3.34 -17.05 -25.31
C ALA A 12 -4.30 -16.54 -24.24
N VAL A 13 -4.96 -15.44 -24.51
CA VAL A 13 -6.01 -14.86 -23.66
C VAL A 13 -7.25 -14.63 -24.51
N THR A 14 -8.39 -15.13 -24.05
CA THR A 14 -9.69 -14.90 -24.70
C THR A 14 -10.59 -14.14 -23.74
N GLN A 15 -11.08 -12.99 -24.16
CA GLN A 15 -12.08 -12.25 -23.42
C GLN A 15 -13.43 -12.97 -23.55
N LEU A 16 -14.12 -13.16 -22.44
CA LEU A 16 -15.48 -13.70 -22.42
C LEU A 16 -16.49 -12.56 -22.55
N ASP A 17 -17.56 -12.78 -23.31
CA ASP A 17 -18.66 -11.80 -23.45
C ASP A 17 -19.43 -11.62 -22.14
N THR A 18 -19.44 -12.67 -21.31
CA THR A 18 -20.08 -12.65 -19.99
C THR A 18 -19.09 -13.17 -18.96
N PRO A 19 -18.88 -12.45 -17.85
CA PRO A 19 -18.05 -12.93 -16.75
C PRO A 19 -18.61 -14.25 -16.19
N LEU A 20 -17.73 -15.18 -15.84
CA LEU A 20 -18.12 -16.45 -15.23
C LEU A 20 -18.64 -16.25 -13.80
N GLU A 21 -18.04 -15.32 -13.07
CA GLU A 21 -18.37 -15.02 -11.68
C GLU A 21 -18.07 -13.56 -11.34
N LYS A 22 -18.85 -13.00 -10.42
CA LYS A 22 -18.58 -11.67 -9.88
C LYS A 22 -17.64 -11.80 -8.69
N VAL A 23 -16.45 -11.18 -8.78
CA VAL A 23 -15.51 -11.10 -7.67
C VAL A 23 -16.08 -10.18 -6.59
N THR A 24 -16.19 -10.70 -5.36
CA THR A 24 -16.62 -9.94 -4.18
C THR A 24 -15.41 -9.71 -3.28
N PRO A 25 -15.13 -8.47 -2.85
CA PRO A 25 -14.01 -8.19 -1.97
C PRO A 25 -14.15 -8.93 -0.63
N LEU A 26 -13.07 -9.55 -0.18
CA LEU A 26 -13.00 -10.10 1.17
C LEU A 26 -12.77 -8.95 2.17
N LYS A 27 -13.59 -8.87 3.20
CA LYS A 27 -13.37 -7.91 4.29
C LYS A 27 -12.24 -8.40 5.20
N VAL A 28 -11.20 -7.60 5.33
CA VAL A 28 -10.02 -7.91 6.14
C VAL A 28 -9.59 -6.64 6.85
N ASP A 29 -9.76 -6.57 8.15
CA ASP A 29 -9.39 -5.35 8.90
C ASP A 29 -7.89 -5.06 8.77
N GLN A 30 -7.05 -6.09 8.87
CA GLN A 30 -5.61 -6.03 8.62
C GLN A 30 -5.12 -7.36 8.05
N LEU A 31 -4.05 -7.34 7.26
CA LEU A 31 -3.37 -8.56 6.85
C LEU A 31 -2.71 -9.23 8.07
N PRO A 32 -2.59 -10.56 8.10
CA PRO A 32 -1.82 -11.24 9.14
C PRO A 32 -0.35 -10.78 9.12
N ASP A 33 0.36 -11.00 10.22
CA ASP A 33 1.76 -10.59 10.36
C ASP A 33 2.71 -11.56 9.65
N GLY A 34 3.66 -11.02 8.92
CA GLY A 34 4.71 -11.76 8.23
C GLY A 34 4.33 -12.35 6.87
N THR A 35 5.35 -12.61 6.05
CA THR A 35 5.18 -13.00 4.64
C THR A 35 4.45 -14.32 4.48
N GLU A 36 4.82 -15.36 5.23
CA GLU A 36 4.22 -16.70 5.10
C GLU A 36 2.71 -16.67 5.38
N ALA A 37 2.27 -15.91 6.38
CA ALA A 37 0.86 -15.79 6.73
C ALA A 37 0.06 -14.94 5.72
N ARG A 38 0.73 -14.06 4.96
CA ARG A 38 0.13 -13.20 3.92
C ARG A 38 0.03 -13.87 2.56
N GLU A 39 0.82 -14.89 2.30
CA GLU A 39 0.88 -15.59 1.00
C GLU A 39 -0.51 -16.00 0.46
N PRO A 40 -1.45 -16.53 1.26
CA PRO A 40 -2.79 -16.85 0.79
C PRO A 40 -3.62 -15.65 0.32
N PHE A 41 -3.20 -14.43 0.64
CA PHE A 41 -3.89 -13.20 0.24
C PHE A 41 -3.31 -12.58 -1.04
N GLU A 42 -2.18 -13.09 -1.55
CA GLU A 42 -1.58 -12.58 -2.78
C GLU A 42 -2.57 -12.61 -3.94
N HIS A 43 -2.71 -11.49 -4.66
CA HIS A 43 -3.66 -11.25 -5.75
C HIS A 43 -5.15 -11.25 -5.35
N MET A 44 -5.48 -11.36 -4.07
CA MET A 44 -6.87 -11.24 -3.63
C MET A 44 -7.35 -9.80 -3.66
N LEU A 45 -8.63 -9.64 -4.01
CA LEU A 45 -9.35 -8.39 -3.85
C LEU A 45 -9.88 -8.31 -2.41
N ILE A 46 -9.44 -7.32 -1.64
CA ILE A 46 -9.85 -7.13 -0.26
C ILE A 46 -10.43 -5.73 -0.02
N GLN A 47 -11.28 -5.61 0.99
CA GLN A 47 -11.68 -4.33 1.58
C GLN A 47 -10.96 -4.22 2.93
N PRO A 48 -9.85 -3.45 3.00
CA PRO A 48 -9.10 -3.30 4.25
C PRO A 48 -9.87 -2.45 5.26
N GLY A 49 -9.56 -2.64 6.52
CA GLY A 49 -9.93 -1.73 7.59
C GLY A 49 -9.09 -0.45 7.59
N GLU A 50 -9.23 0.35 8.64
CA GLU A 50 -8.50 1.59 8.83
C GLU A 50 -7.00 1.33 9.02
N HIS A 51 -6.17 2.16 8.40
CA HIS A 51 -4.72 2.16 8.54
C HIS A 51 -4.23 3.57 8.85
N THR A 52 -2.97 3.66 9.24
CA THR A 52 -2.30 4.93 9.54
C THR A 52 -1.02 5.08 8.73
N VAL A 53 -0.78 6.25 8.15
CA VAL A 53 0.46 6.55 7.44
C VAL A 53 1.63 6.48 8.42
N THR A 54 2.57 5.58 8.16
CA THR A 54 3.78 5.43 8.99
C THR A 54 5.06 5.84 8.26
N ASN A 55 5.03 5.84 6.92
CA ASN A 55 6.15 6.25 6.08
C ASN A 55 5.65 6.85 4.76
N ASN A 56 6.06 8.07 4.45
CA ASN A 56 5.76 8.75 3.20
C ASN A 56 7.02 9.13 2.39
N TYR A 57 8.18 8.55 2.75
CA TYR A 57 9.46 8.89 2.12
C TYR A 57 9.49 8.61 0.61
N ALA A 58 8.88 7.51 0.18
CA ALA A 58 8.87 7.10 -1.21
C ALA A 58 7.75 7.74 -2.06
N LEU A 59 6.84 8.52 -1.46
CA LEU A 59 5.69 9.12 -2.16
C LEU A 59 6.12 10.01 -3.34
N ASN A 60 7.11 10.86 -3.15
CA ASN A 60 7.53 11.82 -4.17
C ASN A 60 8.37 11.19 -5.29
N GLN A 61 8.87 9.98 -5.11
CA GLN A 61 9.66 9.29 -6.12
C GLN A 61 8.88 8.16 -6.81
N TYR A 62 8.20 7.32 -6.03
CA TYR A 62 7.56 6.11 -6.54
C TYR A 62 6.05 6.06 -6.34
N GLY A 63 5.46 7.09 -5.72
CA GLY A 63 4.03 7.09 -5.41
C GLY A 63 3.64 6.13 -4.29
N GLU A 64 4.59 5.73 -3.45
CA GLU A 64 4.42 4.72 -2.42
C GLU A 64 4.27 5.33 -1.02
N ILE A 65 3.38 4.75 -0.21
CA ILE A 65 3.11 5.15 1.16
C ILE A 65 3.13 3.92 2.06
N GLY A 66 3.97 3.94 3.11
CA GLY A 66 3.97 2.89 4.12
C GLY A 66 2.82 3.07 5.12
N LEU A 67 2.05 2.01 5.34
CA LEU A 67 0.89 1.97 6.22
C LEU A 67 1.10 1.00 7.39
N ALA A 68 0.74 1.45 8.58
CA ALA A 68 0.53 0.62 9.76
C ALA A 68 -0.95 0.25 9.88
N PRO A 69 -1.32 -0.97 10.28
CA PRO A 69 -2.71 -1.32 10.54
C PRO A 69 -3.25 -0.56 11.78
N GLY A 70 -4.52 -0.16 11.72
CA GLY A 70 -5.19 0.54 12.82
C GLY A 70 -4.86 2.03 12.87
N LYS A 71 -4.90 2.62 14.08
CA LYS A 71 -4.93 4.07 14.32
C LYS A 71 -3.61 4.68 14.75
N GLU A 72 -2.54 3.90 14.81
CA GLU A 72 -1.24 4.36 15.28
C GLU A 72 -0.14 4.07 14.26
N ALA A 73 0.67 5.09 13.97
CA ALA A 73 1.87 4.89 13.18
C ALA A 73 2.92 4.10 13.97
N PHE A 74 3.77 3.36 13.26
CA PHE A 74 4.88 2.67 13.91
C PHE A 74 5.84 3.67 14.55
N ARG A 75 6.27 3.34 15.76
CA ARG A 75 7.34 4.09 16.41
C ARG A 75 8.70 3.58 15.94
N GLN A 76 9.65 4.51 15.80
CA GLN A 76 11.01 4.14 15.50
C GLN A 76 11.59 3.35 16.69
N PRO A 77 12.13 2.13 16.47
CA PRO A 77 12.66 1.32 17.56
C PRO A 77 13.75 2.03 18.38
N SER A 78 14.58 2.85 17.74
CA SER A 78 15.64 3.65 18.39
C SER A 78 15.12 4.76 19.29
N ASP A 79 13.85 5.16 19.17
CA ASP A 79 13.23 6.15 20.07
C ASP A 79 12.80 5.53 21.40
N ILE A 80 12.74 4.19 21.46
CA ILE A 80 12.24 3.43 22.62
C ILE A 80 13.35 2.66 23.29
N PHE A 81 14.23 2.04 22.48
CA PHE A 81 15.24 1.10 22.95
C PHE A 81 16.65 1.53 22.55
N SER A 82 17.63 1.20 23.38
CA SER A 82 19.03 1.37 23.02
C SER A 82 19.43 0.47 21.85
N PRO A 83 20.35 0.93 20.97
CA PRO A 83 20.84 0.13 19.85
C PRO A 83 21.44 -1.22 20.31
N SER A 84 21.11 -2.29 19.59
CA SER A 84 21.64 -3.63 19.83
C SER A 84 21.64 -4.43 18.55
N THR A 85 22.66 -5.26 18.35
CA THR A 85 22.75 -6.25 17.27
C THR A 85 22.30 -7.65 17.70
N ASP A 86 21.97 -7.83 18.98
CA ASP A 86 21.41 -9.09 19.47
C ASP A 86 20.00 -9.30 18.89
N PRO A 87 19.76 -10.38 18.13
CA PRO A 87 18.46 -10.65 17.52
C PRO A 87 17.33 -10.85 18.54
N ASN A 88 17.65 -11.14 19.79
CA ASN A 88 16.69 -11.31 20.88
C ASN A 88 16.42 -10.01 21.65
N SER A 89 17.11 -8.92 21.33
CA SER A 89 16.89 -7.62 21.98
C SER A 89 15.52 -7.03 21.63
N ASP A 90 14.99 -6.17 22.50
CA ASP A 90 13.67 -5.56 22.27
C ASP A 90 13.65 -4.63 21.06
N ILE A 91 14.77 -3.97 20.75
CA ILE A 91 14.88 -3.15 19.54
C ILE A 91 14.76 -4.01 18.27
N GLN A 92 15.38 -5.19 18.20
CA GLN A 92 15.30 -6.08 17.05
C GLN A 92 13.91 -6.71 16.92
N LYS A 93 13.28 -7.07 18.04
CA LYS A 93 11.90 -7.57 18.06
C LYS A 93 10.93 -6.54 17.53
N LEU A 94 11.01 -5.28 18.01
CA LEU A 94 10.13 -4.21 17.53
C LEU A 94 10.40 -3.88 16.07
N THR A 95 11.67 -3.89 15.62
CA THR A 95 12.03 -3.70 14.20
C THR A 95 11.36 -4.75 13.33
N LYS A 96 11.43 -6.02 13.75
CA LYS A 96 10.79 -7.13 13.04
C LYS A 96 9.26 -7.01 13.06
N ASP A 97 8.66 -6.70 14.20
CA ASP A 97 7.22 -6.54 14.36
C ASP A 97 6.67 -5.44 13.45
N ASN A 98 7.35 -4.29 13.38
CA ASN A 98 7.01 -3.23 12.44
C ASN A 98 7.11 -3.68 10.98
N ALA A 99 8.16 -4.42 10.62
CA ALA A 99 8.35 -4.92 9.26
C ALA A 99 7.30 -5.98 8.88
N ASP A 100 6.97 -6.90 9.80
CA ASP A 100 5.96 -7.93 9.58
C ASP A 100 4.54 -7.35 9.39
N LYS A 101 4.26 -6.18 9.98
CA LYS A 101 2.96 -5.51 9.90
C LYS A 101 2.85 -4.48 8.77
N LEU A 102 3.99 -3.95 8.31
CA LEU A 102 4.01 -2.92 7.25
C LEU A 102 3.32 -3.40 5.98
N VAL A 103 2.52 -2.52 5.38
CA VAL A 103 1.99 -2.67 4.02
C VAL A 103 2.28 -1.39 3.25
N THR A 104 2.69 -1.50 2.01
CA THR A 104 2.90 -0.36 1.12
C THR A 104 1.65 -0.10 0.29
N LEU A 105 1.07 1.08 0.39
CA LEU A 105 0.07 1.55 -0.56
C LEU A 105 0.80 2.03 -1.82
N ASP A 106 0.49 1.43 -2.96
CA ASP A 106 1.20 1.61 -4.22
C ASP A 106 0.23 2.11 -5.29
N ASP A 107 0.62 3.10 -6.08
CA ASP A 107 -0.21 3.65 -7.16
C ASP A 107 -0.29 2.74 -8.42
N GLY A 108 0.41 1.61 -8.42
CA GLY A 108 0.47 0.65 -9.53
C GLY A 108 1.35 1.10 -10.69
N ARG A 109 2.14 2.15 -10.55
CA ARG A 109 3.04 2.66 -11.60
C ARG A 109 4.48 2.25 -11.34
N THR A 110 5.21 1.94 -12.40
CA THR A 110 6.64 1.58 -12.35
C THR A 110 7.56 2.76 -12.66
N ARG A 111 7.04 4.00 -12.62
CA ARG A 111 7.79 5.20 -13.04
C ARG A 111 8.34 5.97 -11.84
N ASP A 112 9.51 6.55 -12.05
CA ASP A 112 10.16 7.47 -11.10
C ASP A 112 9.68 8.89 -11.40
N TYR A 113 8.86 9.47 -10.53
CA TYR A 113 8.30 10.82 -10.65
C TYR A 113 9.38 11.91 -10.61
N LEU A 114 10.52 11.65 -9.95
CA LEU A 114 11.60 12.63 -9.86
C LEU A 114 12.51 12.63 -11.09
N LYS A 115 12.61 11.52 -11.82
CA LYS A 115 13.60 11.38 -12.89
C LYS A 115 12.97 11.23 -14.27
N THR A 116 11.97 10.38 -14.40
CA THR A 116 11.45 9.97 -15.71
C THR A 116 10.04 10.45 -15.99
N ASP A 117 9.30 10.91 -14.98
CA ASP A 117 7.90 11.30 -15.12
C ASP A 117 7.55 12.59 -14.34
N GLN A 118 8.44 13.57 -14.38
CA GLN A 118 8.36 14.83 -13.60
C GLN A 118 7.13 15.69 -13.90
N ASN A 119 6.48 15.48 -15.03
CA ASN A 119 5.29 16.25 -15.43
C ASN A 119 3.97 15.58 -14.98
N THR A 120 4.03 14.39 -14.41
CA THR A 120 2.86 13.71 -13.89
C THR A 120 2.66 14.13 -12.43
N PRO A 121 1.45 14.61 -12.06
CA PRO A 121 1.14 14.92 -10.67
C PRO A 121 1.29 13.68 -9.76
N LEU A 122 1.78 13.89 -8.55
CA LEU A 122 1.92 12.83 -7.56
C LEU A 122 0.55 12.23 -7.19
N PRO A 123 0.48 10.92 -6.93
CA PRO A 123 -0.75 10.26 -6.53
C PRO A 123 -1.20 10.69 -5.13
N TYR A 124 -2.45 10.44 -4.80
CA TYR A 124 -3.08 10.58 -3.46
C TYR A 124 -3.17 12.00 -2.88
N ILE A 125 -2.53 13.00 -3.45
CA ILE A 125 -2.42 14.34 -2.84
C ILE A 125 -3.41 15.36 -3.39
N ALA A 126 -4.11 15.05 -4.48
CA ALA A 126 -5.15 15.94 -5.04
C ALA A 126 -6.47 15.80 -4.28
N GLN A 127 -7.19 16.90 -4.16
CA GLN A 127 -8.48 16.96 -3.47
C GLN A 127 -9.51 17.80 -4.23
N ASP A 128 -10.78 17.50 -3.97
CA ASP A 128 -12.00 18.19 -4.38
C ASP A 128 -12.06 18.58 -5.87
N ASP A 129 -11.24 19.51 -6.32
CA ASP A 129 -11.19 20.05 -7.67
C ASP A 129 -9.98 19.55 -8.48
N ALA A 130 -9.25 18.56 -8.00
CA ALA A 130 -8.00 18.06 -8.54
C ALA A 130 -6.84 19.10 -8.60
N GLN A 131 -7.00 20.24 -7.93
CA GLN A 131 -6.01 21.32 -7.87
C GLN A 131 -5.61 21.65 -6.44
N THR A 132 -6.52 21.50 -5.48
CA THR A 132 -6.22 21.68 -4.06
C THR A 132 -5.46 20.47 -3.54
N ILE A 133 -4.25 20.68 -3.08
CA ILE A 133 -3.37 19.63 -2.57
C ILE A 133 -3.48 19.54 -1.06
N LYS A 134 -3.83 18.37 -0.55
CA LYS A 134 -3.73 18.03 0.87
C LYS A 134 -2.40 17.35 1.13
N SER A 135 -1.63 17.86 2.08
CA SER A 135 -0.38 17.23 2.50
C SER A 135 -0.67 15.91 3.21
N LEU A 136 -0.10 14.84 2.72
CA LEU A 136 -0.13 13.54 3.40
C LEU A 136 1.02 13.49 4.40
N ARG A 137 0.70 13.18 5.66
CA ARG A 137 1.66 13.19 6.78
C ARG A 137 1.71 11.83 7.45
N THR A 138 2.84 11.53 8.06
CA THR A 138 2.91 10.45 9.05
C THR A 138 1.89 10.74 10.15
N THR A 139 1.18 9.71 10.59
CA THR A 139 0.05 9.73 11.53
C THR A 139 -1.31 10.08 10.95
N ASP A 140 -1.39 10.48 9.68
CA ASP A 140 -2.70 10.62 9.03
C ASP A 140 -3.40 9.26 8.97
N THR A 141 -4.68 9.25 9.30
CA THR A 141 -5.53 8.05 9.20
C THR A 141 -5.95 7.83 7.75
N VAL A 142 -5.88 6.59 7.30
CA VAL A 142 -6.24 6.17 5.93
C VAL A 142 -7.49 5.32 5.95
N SER A 143 -8.53 5.77 5.24
CA SER A 143 -9.79 5.04 5.04
C SER A 143 -9.93 4.64 3.57
N PHE A 144 -10.24 3.36 3.32
CA PHE A 144 -10.40 2.83 1.96
C PHE A 144 -11.86 2.90 1.53
N GLN A 145 -12.16 3.74 0.54
CA GLN A 145 -13.50 3.89 -0.05
C GLN A 145 -13.79 2.77 -1.07
N HIS A 146 -12.75 2.21 -1.67
CA HIS A 146 -12.81 1.12 -2.63
C HIS A 146 -11.89 -0.03 -2.23
N PRO A 147 -12.18 -1.26 -2.68
CA PRO A 147 -11.32 -2.40 -2.42
C PRO A 147 -9.96 -2.23 -3.10
N VAL A 148 -8.97 -2.94 -2.59
CA VAL A 148 -7.61 -3.00 -3.12
C VAL A 148 -7.22 -4.43 -3.47
N ILE A 149 -6.23 -4.57 -4.35
CA ILE A 149 -5.61 -5.86 -4.63
C ILE A 149 -4.36 -5.98 -3.75
N VAL A 150 -4.23 -7.11 -3.07
CA VAL A 150 -3.00 -7.45 -2.35
C VAL A 150 -1.96 -7.93 -3.35
N GLY A 151 -0.77 -7.36 -3.31
CA GLY A 151 0.35 -7.79 -4.16
C GLY A 151 1.62 -7.95 -3.34
N PHE A 152 2.61 -8.60 -3.93
CA PHE A 152 3.95 -8.70 -3.38
C PHE A 152 4.97 -8.37 -4.48
N SER A 153 5.86 -7.42 -4.20
CA SER A 153 6.99 -7.12 -5.08
C SER A 153 8.06 -6.34 -4.33
N HIS A 154 9.33 -6.48 -4.78
CA HIS A 154 10.47 -5.81 -4.16
C HIS A 154 10.54 -6.03 -2.63
N GLU A 155 10.26 -7.27 -2.22
CA GLU A 155 10.27 -7.70 -0.80
C GLU A 155 9.24 -6.98 0.08
N GLN A 156 8.18 -6.39 -0.51
CA GLN A 156 7.14 -5.66 0.20
C GLN A 156 5.74 -6.15 -0.18
N TRP A 157 4.89 -6.27 0.82
CA TRP A 157 3.45 -6.45 0.64
C TRP A 157 2.81 -5.12 0.30
N ARG A 158 1.91 -5.13 -0.70
CA ARG A 158 1.35 -3.93 -1.30
C ARG A 158 -0.17 -3.97 -1.35
N PHE A 159 -0.78 -2.81 -1.15
CA PHE A 159 -2.16 -2.54 -1.49
C PHE A 159 -2.17 -1.73 -2.78
N GLN A 160 -2.79 -2.28 -3.82
CA GLN A 160 -2.93 -1.62 -5.11
C GLN A 160 -4.40 -1.22 -5.31
N PRO A 161 -4.71 0.09 -5.42
CA PRO A 161 -6.05 0.56 -5.73
C PRO A 161 -6.56 0.01 -7.05
N THR A 162 -7.87 -0.22 -7.12
CA THR A 162 -8.55 -0.72 -8.33
C THR A 162 -9.03 0.41 -9.25
N THR A 163 -8.86 1.66 -8.82
CA THR A 163 -9.20 2.87 -9.58
C THR A 163 -8.02 3.85 -9.60
N PRO A 164 -7.94 4.74 -10.59
CA PRO A 164 -6.84 5.70 -10.70
C PRO A 164 -6.69 6.58 -9.44
N VAL A 165 -5.46 6.84 -9.06
CA VAL A 165 -5.06 7.63 -7.89
C VAL A 165 -4.10 8.77 -8.25
N THR A 166 -4.03 9.12 -9.52
CA THR A 166 -3.13 10.20 -9.98
C THR A 166 -3.50 11.53 -9.36
N GLY A 167 -2.53 12.44 -9.19
CA GLY A 167 -2.74 13.72 -8.53
C GLY A 167 -3.70 14.70 -9.24
N ASN A 168 -4.20 14.36 -10.43
CA ASN A 168 -5.28 15.07 -11.10
C ASN A 168 -6.67 14.37 -10.94
N THR A 169 -6.75 13.32 -10.15
CA THR A 169 -8.02 12.74 -9.72
C THR A 169 -8.64 13.62 -8.64
N ALA A 170 -9.91 14.00 -8.79
CA ALA A 170 -10.60 14.77 -7.77
C ALA A 170 -10.65 14.02 -6.45
N GLY A 171 -10.55 14.73 -5.33
CA GLY A 171 -10.53 14.12 -3.99
C GLY A 171 -11.75 13.26 -3.70
N ALA A 172 -12.93 13.66 -4.19
CA ALA A 172 -14.17 12.88 -4.06
C ALA A 172 -14.13 11.53 -4.82
N ASP A 173 -13.29 11.43 -5.85
CA ASP A 173 -13.16 10.23 -6.69
C ASP A 173 -11.94 9.38 -6.29
N LEU A 174 -11.14 9.81 -5.33
CA LEU A 174 -10.04 9.01 -4.81
C LEU A 174 -10.58 7.78 -4.07
N PRO A 175 -10.01 6.59 -4.30
CA PRO A 175 -10.45 5.36 -3.64
C PRO A 175 -10.08 5.28 -2.16
N ILE A 176 -9.34 6.26 -1.69
CA ILE A 176 -8.86 6.41 -0.31
C ILE A 176 -9.00 7.86 0.13
N SER A 177 -9.28 8.05 1.43
CA SER A 177 -9.22 9.36 2.10
C SER A 177 -8.30 9.27 3.31
N TRP A 178 -7.72 10.40 3.70
CA TRP A 178 -6.89 10.54 4.90
C TRP A 178 -7.23 11.82 5.66
N GLU A 179 -7.10 11.76 6.98
CA GLU A 179 -7.37 12.86 7.92
C GLU A 179 -6.14 13.13 8.81
#